data_15134dfe8a690463d727bb252f4f0521
#
_entry.id   15134dfe8a690463d727bb252f4f0521
#
_cell.length_a   1.000
_cell.length_b   1.000
_cell.length_c   1.000
_cell.angle_alpha   90.00
_cell.angle_beta   90.00
_cell.angle_gamma   90.00
#
_symmetry.space_group_name_H-M   'P 1'
#
loop_
_entity.id
_entity.type
_entity.pdbx_description
1 polymer ?
#
loop_
_entity_poly.entity_id
_entity_poly.type
_entity_poly.pdbx_seq_one_letter_code
_entity_poly.pdbx_strand_id
1 'polypeptide(L)'
;KNITKMKEDPLAALRRDMVGIVFQAFRLIPSLTALQNVAIPLELASRKNVDFIAVEALKSVGLGHRTMHLPDQMSGGEQQRVAIARAIAPRPTIILADEPTGNLDSATGEKVADMLFKSAKDAGAALVLVTHDASLVERCSRILRIEDGVIAEDTRR
;
A
#
# COMPACT_ATOMS: atom_id res chain seq x y z
N LYS A 1 1.26 -6.64 -20.67
CA LYS A 1 1.65 -5.54 -21.61
C LYS A 1 3.10 -5.17 -21.34
N ASN A 2 3.88 -4.87 -22.38
CA ASN A 2 5.25 -4.36 -22.21
C ASN A 2 5.20 -2.86 -21.88
N ILE A 3 5.54 -2.48 -20.65
CA ILE A 3 5.47 -1.10 -20.15
C ILE A 3 6.63 -0.23 -20.63
N THR A 4 7.77 -0.83 -21.05
CA THR A 4 8.98 -0.08 -21.46
C THR A 4 8.79 0.71 -22.75
N LYS A 5 7.77 0.40 -23.54
CA LYS A 5 7.43 1.07 -24.81
C LYS A 5 6.19 1.96 -24.70
N MET A 6 5.61 2.10 -23.50
CA MET A 6 4.41 2.93 -23.30
C MET A 6 4.79 4.40 -23.22
N LYS A 7 3.93 5.25 -23.82
CA LYS A 7 4.02 6.71 -23.63
C LYS A 7 3.57 7.10 -22.21
N GLU A 8 3.89 8.33 -21.79
CA GLU A 8 3.64 8.80 -20.42
C GLU A 8 2.16 8.69 -20.01
N ASP A 9 1.21 9.21 -20.82
CA ASP A 9 -0.22 9.18 -20.47
C ASP A 9 -0.79 7.77 -20.30
N PRO A 10 -0.57 6.81 -21.23
CA PRO A 10 -0.97 5.41 -21.02
C PRO A 10 -0.30 4.77 -19.81
N LEU A 11 0.96 5.13 -19.52
CA LEU A 11 1.68 4.61 -18.35
C LEU A 11 1.10 5.16 -17.04
N ALA A 12 0.76 6.46 -17.02
CA ALA A 12 0.10 7.09 -15.88
C ALA A 12 -1.28 6.46 -15.60
N ALA A 13 -2.07 6.21 -16.65
CA ALA A 13 -3.36 5.53 -16.54
C ALA A 13 -3.18 4.10 -15.99
N LEU A 14 -2.17 3.36 -16.47
CA LEU A 14 -1.87 2.02 -15.99
C LEU A 14 -1.49 2.04 -14.49
N ARG A 15 -0.60 2.97 -14.08
CA ARG A 15 -0.23 3.15 -12.67
C ARG A 15 -1.45 3.42 -11.80
N ARG A 16 -2.30 4.37 -12.21
CA ARG A 16 -3.53 4.74 -11.49
C ARG A 16 -4.47 3.54 -11.29
N ASP A 17 -4.63 2.71 -12.32
CA ASP A 17 -5.67 1.68 -12.34
C ASP A 17 -5.19 0.34 -11.78
N MET A 18 -3.88 0.05 -11.85
CA MET A 18 -3.34 -1.28 -11.54
C MET A 18 -2.39 -1.33 -10.36
N VAL A 19 -1.84 -0.20 -9.91
CA VAL A 19 -0.76 -0.20 -8.92
C VAL A 19 -1.17 0.57 -7.67
N GLY A 20 -1.17 -0.11 -6.52
CA GLY A 20 -1.20 0.50 -5.20
C GLY A 20 0.21 0.65 -4.65
N ILE A 21 0.52 1.75 -3.97
CA ILE A 21 1.85 1.98 -3.40
C ILE A 21 1.73 2.27 -1.90
N VAL A 22 2.53 1.57 -1.11
CA VAL A 22 2.70 1.77 0.33
C VAL A 22 4.15 2.18 0.57
N PHE A 23 4.37 3.37 1.13
CA PHE A 23 5.69 3.93 1.40
C PHE A 23 6.06 3.77 2.88
N GLN A 24 7.35 3.72 3.18
CA GLN A 24 7.89 3.75 4.53
C GLN A 24 7.45 5.02 5.31
N ALA A 25 7.48 6.18 4.69
CA ALA A 25 7.14 7.48 5.29
C ALA A 25 5.65 7.84 5.15
N PHE A 26 4.75 6.85 5.01
CA PHE A 26 3.28 6.96 4.85
C PHE A 26 2.82 7.84 3.69
N ARG A 27 3.44 9.00 3.46
CA ARG A 27 3.15 9.99 2.40
C ARG A 27 1.66 10.35 2.34
N LEU A 28 1.06 10.55 3.52
CA LEU A 28 -0.28 11.13 3.62
C LEU A 28 -0.19 12.63 3.36
N ILE A 29 -1.26 13.19 2.79
CA ILE A 29 -1.39 14.64 2.63
C ILE A 29 -1.83 15.21 3.97
N PRO A 30 -1.01 16.06 4.64
CA PRO A 30 -1.24 16.46 6.02
C PRO A 30 -2.52 17.27 6.25
N SER A 31 -2.96 18.02 5.23
CA SER A 31 -4.16 18.86 5.27
C SER A 31 -5.46 18.09 4.99
N LEU A 32 -5.38 16.82 4.68
CA LEU A 32 -6.52 15.97 4.36
C LEU A 32 -6.78 14.95 5.46
N THR A 33 -8.05 14.69 5.74
CA THR A 33 -8.47 13.64 6.67
C THR A 33 -8.07 12.24 6.17
N ALA A 34 -8.15 11.23 7.03
CA ALA A 34 -7.94 9.84 6.65
C ALA A 34 -8.85 9.43 5.49
N LEU A 35 -10.14 9.80 5.56
CA LEU A 35 -11.10 9.55 4.48
C LEU A 35 -10.66 10.18 3.17
N GLN A 36 -10.32 11.46 3.18
CA GLN A 36 -9.89 12.20 1.99
C GLN A 36 -8.60 11.63 1.40
N ASN A 37 -7.62 11.26 2.24
CA ASN A 37 -6.40 10.61 1.76
C ASN A 37 -6.69 9.30 1.01
N VAL A 38 -7.66 8.51 1.47
CA VAL A 38 -8.06 7.26 0.80
C VAL A 38 -8.91 7.53 -0.44
N ALA A 39 -9.67 8.62 -0.45
CA ALA A 39 -10.55 9.01 -1.56
C ALA A 39 -9.78 9.46 -2.82
N ILE A 40 -8.64 10.15 -2.67
CA ILE A 40 -7.87 10.71 -3.79
C ILE A 40 -7.66 9.75 -4.96
N PRO A 41 -7.09 8.53 -4.80
CA PRO A 41 -6.87 7.65 -5.94
C PRO A 41 -8.18 7.19 -6.60
N LEU A 42 -9.27 7.15 -5.86
CA LEU A 42 -10.60 6.82 -6.39
C LEU A 42 -11.17 7.95 -7.24
N GLU A 43 -11.01 9.19 -6.79
CA GLU A 43 -11.41 10.41 -7.52
C GLU A 43 -10.63 10.54 -8.83
N LEU A 44 -9.30 10.39 -8.76
CA LEU A 44 -8.42 10.42 -9.95
C LEU A 44 -8.78 9.32 -10.96
N ALA A 45 -9.29 8.19 -10.48
CA ALA A 45 -9.78 7.11 -11.33
C ALA A 45 -11.27 7.27 -11.73
N SER A 46 -11.89 8.42 -11.42
CA SER A 46 -13.31 8.72 -11.69
C SER A 46 -14.26 7.61 -11.23
N ARG A 47 -13.95 7.00 -10.07
CA ARG A 47 -14.79 5.93 -9.49
C ARG A 47 -16.11 6.50 -8.98
N LYS A 48 -17.18 5.73 -9.07
CA LYS A 48 -18.46 6.04 -8.41
C LYS A 48 -18.40 5.64 -6.94
N ASN A 49 -19.21 6.31 -6.11
CA ASN A 49 -19.35 6.00 -4.67
C ASN A 49 -18.03 6.09 -3.89
N VAL A 50 -17.20 7.09 -4.20
CA VAL A 50 -15.86 7.29 -3.64
C VAL A 50 -15.86 7.20 -2.11
N ASP A 51 -16.71 7.98 -1.44
CA ASP A 51 -16.76 8.03 0.03
C ASP A 51 -17.11 6.67 0.63
N PHE A 52 -18.07 5.96 0.04
CA PHE A 52 -18.43 4.62 0.50
C PHE A 52 -17.24 3.66 0.40
N ILE A 53 -16.55 3.64 -0.75
CA ILE A 53 -15.39 2.76 -0.96
C ILE A 53 -14.27 3.12 0.02
N ALA A 54 -14.00 4.41 0.22
CA ALA A 54 -12.97 4.89 1.13
C ALA A 54 -13.28 4.55 2.59
N VAL A 55 -14.53 4.70 3.04
CA VAL A 55 -14.97 4.29 4.38
C VAL A 55 -14.79 2.78 4.58
N GLU A 56 -15.21 1.96 3.62
CA GLU A 56 -15.06 0.50 3.71
C GLU A 56 -13.56 0.07 3.72
N ALA A 57 -12.71 0.75 2.95
CA ALA A 57 -11.28 0.54 2.99
C ALA A 57 -10.68 0.89 4.38
N LEU A 58 -11.10 2.00 4.98
CA LEU A 58 -10.68 2.37 6.35
C LEU A 58 -11.19 1.38 7.41
N LYS A 59 -12.42 0.90 7.28
CA LYS A 59 -12.96 -0.14 8.16
C LYS A 59 -12.16 -1.44 8.08
N SER A 60 -11.76 -1.85 6.87
CA SER A 60 -10.98 -3.08 6.66
C SER A 60 -9.61 -3.07 7.36
N VAL A 61 -9.05 -1.87 7.60
CA VAL A 61 -7.81 -1.66 8.34
C VAL A 61 -8.04 -1.21 9.80
N GLY A 62 -9.28 -1.35 10.32
CA GLY A 62 -9.64 -1.05 11.71
C GLY A 62 -9.72 0.44 12.04
N LEU A 63 -9.87 1.33 11.03
CA LEU A 63 -9.89 2.79 11.20
C LEU A 63 -11.25 3.43 10.89
N GLY A 64 -12.34 2.67 10.87
CA GLY A 64 -13.68 3.19 10.59
C GLY A 64 -14.14 4.32 11.54
N HIS A 65 -13.58 4.37 12.75
CA HIS A 65 -13.84 5.42 13.75
C HIS A 65 -12.89 6.63 13.64
N ARG A 66 -11.92 6.62 12.73
CA ARG A 66 -10.88 7.64 12.52
C ARG A 66 -11.01 8.39 11.19
N THR A 67 -12.09 8.21 10.46
CA THR A 67 -12.28 8.75 9.09
C THR A 67 -12.03 10.25 8.96
N MET A 68 -12.39 11.04 9.99
CA MET A 68 -12.28 12.50 10.00
C MET A 68 -10.99 13.04 10.65
N HIS A 69 -10.10 12.16 11.12
CA HIS A 69 -8.85 12.59 11.74
C HIS A 69 -7.82 13.01 10.67
N LEU A 70 -7.05 14.04 10.99
CA LEU A 70 -5.88 14.45 10.23
C LEU A 70 -4.68 13.56 10.57
N PRO A 71 -3.67 13.45 9.69
CA PRO A 71 -2.48 12.63 9.95
C PRO A 71 -1.74 12.96 11.26
N ASP A 72 -1.67 14.24 11.64
CA ASP A 72 -1.04 14.70 12.90
C ASP A 72 -1.79 14.27 14.18
N GLN A 73 -3.04 13.87 14.05
CA GLN A 73 -3.88 13.33 15.11
C GLN A 73 -3.81 11.80 15.23
N MET A 74 -2.95 11.16 14.44
CA MET A 74 -2.85 9.71 14.31
C MET A 74 -1.45 9.22 14.65
N SER A 75 -1.38 8.07 15.32
CA SER A 75 -0.10 7.37 15.53
C SER A 75 0.54 6.92 14.22
N GLY A 76 1.85 6.65 14.21
CA GLY A 76 2.54 6.13 13.02
C GLY A 76 1.91 4.87 12.45
N GLY A 77 1.52 3.92 13.33
CA GLY A 77 0.82 2.72 12.90
C GLY A 77 -0.58 2.99 12.32
N GLU A 78 -1.32 3.99 12.82
CA GLU A 78 -2.59 4.42 12.23
C GLU A 78 -2.37 5.08 10.87
N GLN A 79 -1.36 5.95 10.74
CA GLN A 79 -1.01 6.57 9.46
C GLN A 79 -0.63 5.54 8.40
N GLN A 80 0.15 4.51 8.78
CA GLN A 80 0.50 3.43 7.86
C GLN A 80 -0.72 2.60 7.45
N ARG A 81 -1.66 2.36 8.36
CA ARG A 81 -2.92 1.70 8.01
C ARG A 81 -3.77 2.55 7.05
N VAL A 82 -3.79 3.88 7.18
CA VAL A 82 -4.42 4.76 6.18
C VAL A 82 -3.71 4.64 4.83
N ALA A 83 -2.37 4.60 4.81
CA ALA A 83 -1.61 4.42 3.56
C ALA A 83 -1.91 3.08 2.89
N ILE A 84 -2.08 2.00 3.66
CA ILE A 84 -2.52 0.69 3.16
C ILE A 84 -3.94 0.79 2.60
N ALA A 85 -4.89 1.38 3.35
CA ALA A 85 -6.27 1.58 2.88
C ALA A 85 -6.31 2.36 1.56
N ARG A 86 -5.52 3.43 1.44
CA ARG A 86 -5.38 4.21 0.21
C ARG A 86 -4.86 3.38 -0.96
N ALA A 87 -3.89 2.50 -0.71
CA ALA A 87 -3.30 1.65 -1.75
C ALA A 87 -4.27 0.57 -2.25
N ILE A 88 -5.13 0.01 -1.37
CA ILE A 88 -6.04 -1.09 -1.72
C ILE A 88 -7.42 -0.63 -2.20
N ALA A 89 -7.86 0.58 -1.84
CA ALA A 89 -9.20 1.09 -2.16
C ALA A 89 -9.56 1.01 -3.66
N PRO A 90 -8.62 1.31 -4.61
CA PRO A 90 -8.89 1.18 -6.04
C PRO A 90 -8.99 -0.27 -6.52
N ARG A 91 -8.70 -1.26 -5.69
CA ARG A 91 -8.55 -2.69 -6.04
C ARG A 91 -7.46 -2.90 -7.10
N PRO A 92 -6.21 -2.58 -6.78
CA PRO A 92 -5.09 -2.73 -7.70
C PRO A 92 -4.80 -4.20 -7.99
N THR A 93 -4.13 -4.46 -9.11
CA THR A 93 -3.62 -5.81 -9.45
C THR A 93 -2.27 -6.08 -8.76
N ILE A 94 -1.51 -5.02 -8.46
CA ILE A 94 -0.19 -5.09 -7.84
C ILE A 94 -0.13 -4.07 -6.70
N ILE A 95 0.41 -4.47 -5.56
CA ILE A 95 0.77 -3.58 -4.45
C ILE A 95 2.29 -3.57 -4.34
N LEU A 96 2.88 -2.39 -4.45
CA LEU A 96 4.30 -2.17 -4.18
C LEU A 96 4.43 -1.61 -2.76
N ALA A 97 5.17 -2.27 -1.89
CA ALA A 97 5.41 -1.83 -0.53
C ALA A 97 6.92 -1.66 -0.30
N ASP A 98 7.33 -0.43 0.00
CA ASP A 98 8.72 -0.06 0.24
C ASP A 98 8.90 0.18 1.74
N GLU A 99 9.61 -0.75 2.42
CA GLU A 99 9.87 -0.76 3.86
C GLU A 99 8.63 -0.40 4.70
N PRO A 100 7.49 -1.11 4.52
CA PRO A 100 6.18 -0.67 5.06
C PRO A 100 6.10 -0.63 6.58
N THR A 101 7.07 -1.19 7.28
CA THR A 101 7.15 -1.24 8.76
C THR A 101 8.36 -0.48 9.33
N GLY A 102 9.24 0.06 8.47
CA GLY A 102 10.54 0.59 8.87
C GLY A 102 10.50 1.81 9.81
N ASN A 103 9.36 2.51 9.91
CA ASN A 103 9.19 3.65 10.83
C ASN A 103 8.32 3.31 12.06
N LEU A 104 8.09 2.02 12.33
CA LEU A 104 7.23 1.55 13.42
C LEU A 104 8.05 0.76 14.44
N ASP A 105 7.57 0.75 15.69
CA ASP A 105 8.07 -0.20 16.67
C ASP A 105 7.72 -1.64 16.27
N SER A 106 8.47 -2.60 16.76
CA SER A 106 8.37 -4.01 16.37
C SER A 106 6.94 -4.58 16.50
N ALA A 107 6.26 -4.32 17.62
CA ALA A 107 4.93 -4.86 17.87
C ALA A 107 3.85 -4.24 16.96
N THR A 108 3.97 -2.94 16.67
CA THR A 108 3.09 -2.24 15.73
C THR A 108 3.41 -2.65 14.29
N GLY A 109 4.69 -2.80 13.96
CA GLY A 109 5.17 -3.24 12.64
C GLY A 109 4.61 -4.61 12.26
N GLU A 110 4.65 -5.58 13.18
CA GLU A 110 4.10 -6.92 12.94
C GLU A 110 2.60 -6.88 12.60
N LYS A 111 1.80 -6.14 13.39
CA LYS A 111 0.35 -5.98 13.14
C LYS A 111 0.07 -5.32 11.78
N VAL A 112 0.86 -4.32 11.41
CA VAL A 112 0.72 -3.63 10.13
C VAL A 112 1.12 -4.54 8.96
N ALA A 113 2.18 -5.34 9.13
CA ALA A 113 2.59 -6.34 8.16
C ALA A 113 1.48 -7.40 7.94
N ASP A 114 0.93 -7.97 9.02
CA ASP A 114 -0.19 -8.91 8.95
C ASP A 114 -1.36 -8.34 8.15
N MET A 115 -1.71 -7.10 8.44
CA MET A 115 -2.78 -6.39 7.75
C MET A 115 -2.46 -6.20 6.26
N LEU A 116 -1.22 -5.82 5.91
CA LEU A 116 -0.81 -5.64 4.52
C LEU A 116 -0.91 -6.95 3.72
N PHE A 117 -0.36 -8.05 4.25
CA PHE A 117 -0.45 -9.37 3.60
C PHE A 117 -1.89 -9.82 3.44
N LYS A 118 -2.71 -9.67 4.50
CA LYS A 118 -4.14 -9.99 4.46
C LYS A 118 -4.86 -9.15 3.40
N SER A 119 -4.65 -7.84 3.41
CA SER A 119 -5.30 -6.92 2.47
C SER A 119 -4.95 -7.20 1.02
N ALA A 120 -3.67 -7.52 0.73
CA ALA A 120 -3.23 -7.91 -0.60
C ALA A 120 -3.91 -9.20 -1.07
N LYS A 121 -4.00 -10.22 -0.18
CA LYS A 121 -4.68 -11.48 -0.45
C LYS A 121 -6.18 -11.27 -0.71
N ASP A 122 -6.86 -10.51 0.15
CA ASP A 122 -8.30 -10.24 0.04
C ASP A 122 -8.64 -9.44 -1.23
N ALA A 123 -7.73 -8.57 -1.67
CA ALA A 123 -7.85 -7.83 -2.93
C ALA A 123 -7.50 -8.68 -4.18
N GLY A 124 -6.91 -9.87 -4.01
CA GLY A 124 -6.37 -10.69 -5.12
C GLY A 124 -5.17 -10.04 -5.81
N ALA A 125 -4.46 -9.15 -5.13
CA ALA A 125 -3.32 -8.40 -5.66
C ALA A 125 -2.00 -9.15 -5.43
N ALA A 126 -1.08 -9.06 -6.38
CA ALA A 126 0.31 -9.47 -6.16
C ALA A 126 1.00 -8.43 -5.27
N LEU A 127 1.59 -8.86 -4.15
CA LEU A 127 2.38 -8.01 -3.26
C LEU A 127 3.86 -8.11 -3.65
N VAL A 128 4.45 -6.97 -4.00
CA VAL A 128 5.90 -6.80 -4.17
C VAL A 128 6.41 -5.99 -2.98
N LEU A 129 7.22 -6.63 -2.14
CA LEU A 129 7.73 -6.06 -0.90
C LEU A 129 9.22 -5.81 -1.02
N VAL A 130 9.66 -4.59 -0.76
CA VAL A 130 11.07 -4.24 -0.56
C VAL A 130 11.29 -4.11 0.94
N THR A 131 12.19 -4.92 1.49
CA THR A 131 12.48 -4.92 2.92
C THR A 131 13.83 -5.56 3.23
N HIS A 132 14.41 -5.18 4.35
CA HIS A 132 15.56 -5.84 4.98
C HIS A 132 15.13 -6.69 6.21
N ASP A 133 13.84 -6.72 6.54
CA ASP A 133 13.30 -7.51 7.67
C ASP A 133 13.14 -8.99 7.26
N ALA A 134 13.98 -9.84 7.85
CA ALA A 134 13.96 -11.28 7.60
C ALA A 134 12.60 -11.94 7.89
N SER A 135 11.87 -11.47 8.91
CA SER A 135 10.57 -12.03 9.27
C SER A 135 9.51 -11.82 8.17
N LEU A 136 9.60 -10.70 7.46
CA LEU A 136 8.72 -10.40 6.31
C LEU A 136 9.15 -11.20 5.07
N VAL A 137 10.46 -11.37 4.86
CA VAL A 137 10.99 -12.17 3.75
C VAL A 137 10.53 -13.64 3.83
N GLU A 138 10.46 -14.21 5.05
CA GLU A 138 10.00 -15.58 5.25
C GLU A 138 8.54 -15.81 4.83
N ARG A 139 7.73 -14.77 4.78
CA ARG A 139 6.32 -14.82 4.38
C ARG A 139 6.10 -14.77 2.87
N CYS A 140 7.14 -14.49 2.09
CA CYS A 140 7.07 -14.34 0.64
C CYS A 140 7.26 -15.68 -0.07
N SER A 141 6.51 -15.92 -1.14
CA SER A 141 6.63 -17.10 -2.00
C SER A 141 7.80 -17.05 -2.98
N ARG A 142 8.36 -15.86 -3.22
CA ARG A 142 9.52 -15.61 -4.06
C ARG A 142 10.37 -14.51 -3.47
N ILE A 143 11.68 -14.71 -3.45
CA ILE A 143 12.65 -13.79 -2.90
C ILE A 143 13.66 -13.46 -3.98
N LEU A 144 13.85 -12.16 -4.24
CA LEU A 144 14.89 -11.64 -5.11
C LEU A 144 15.90 -10.88 -4.25
N ARG A 145 17.14 -11.36 -4.21
CA ARG A 145 18.25 -10.67 -3.56
C ARG A 145 18.94 -9.78 -4.57
N ILE A 146 19.06 -8.50 -4.23
CA ILE A 146 19.69 -7.50 -5.09
C ILE A 146 21.00 -7.05 -4.43
N GLU A 147 22.10 -7.15 -5.15
CA GLU A 147 23.42 -6.68 -4.76
C GLU A 147 24.02 -5.86 -5.91
N ASP A 148 24.53 -4.68 -5.61
CA ASP A 148 25.14 -3.75 -6.60
C ASP A 148 24.27 -3.49 -7.83
N GLY A 149 22.93 -3.44 -7.64
CA GLY A 149 21.97 -3.15 -8.71
C GLY A 149 21.66 -4.32 -9.63
N VAL A 150 22.14 -5.53 -9.32
CA VAL A 150 21.87 -6.78 -10.06
C VAL A 150 21.15 -7.78 -9.18
N ILE A 151 20.37 -8.68 -9.79
CA ILE A 151 19.76 -9.81 -9.09
C ILE A 151 20.83 -10.84 -8.83
N ALA A 152 21.26 -10.98 -7.56
CA ALA A 152 22.23 -11.97 -7.13
C ALA A 152 21.59 -13.34 -6.89
N GLU A 153 20.33 -13.38 -6.44
CA GLU A 153 19.62 -14.63 -6.14
C GLU A 153 18.11 -14.47 -6.47
N ASP A 154 17.50 -15.55 -6.99
CA ASP A 154 16.06 -15.68 -7.24
C ASP A 154 15.58 -17.03 -6.69
N THR A 155 14.98 -17.02 -5.50
CA THR A 155 14.52 -18.21 -4.80
C THR A 155 12.99 -18.26 -4.78
N ARG A 156 12.40 -19.42 -5.10
CA ARG A 156 10.95 -19.70 -4.99
C ARG A 156 10.72 -20.74 -3.91
N ARG A 157 9.70 -20.52 -3.10
CA ARG A 157 9.24 -21.42 -2.03
C ARG A 157 7.90 -22.06 -2.39
#